data_5461afa55a4b00a9e13c77178f155bef
#
_entry.id   5461afa55a4b00a9e13c77178f155bef
#
_cell.length_a   1.000
_cell.length_b   1.000
_cell.length_c   1.000
_cell.angle_alpha   90.00
_cell.angle_beta   90.00
_cell.angle_gamma   90.00
#
_symmetry.space_group_name_H-M   'P 1'
#
loop_
_entity.id
_entity.type
_entity.pdbx_description
1 polymer ?
#
loop_
_entity_poly.entity_id
_entity_poly.type
_entity_poly.pdbx_seq_one_letter_code
_entity_poly.pdbx_strand_id
1 'polypeptide(L)'
;KNYQPGPTFYSVSQQLVYRVGSLRPRTLASLTADQLTIAPGHVVIDDLRALKEKKYPDLNWRVDEKLGTTALLGLVADGKLPYTIADSVAISLFQRVHPELAVALDVTDEQPVTWFSPLDADQTLSAAMLDFFNGMNEDGTLARLEEKYLGHGDDFDYVDTRSFLRAVDNVLPDLK
;
A
#
# COMPACT_ATOMS: atom_id res chain seq x y z
N LYS A 1 11.23 -0.97 -21.88
CA LYS A 1 12.02 -2.22 -21.72
C LYS A 1 13.54 -2.01 -21.94
N ASN A 2 14.02 -0.81 -21.66
CA ASN A 2 15.42 -0.45 -21.83
C ASN A 2 16.18 -0.33 -20.50
N TYR A 3 15.60 -0.85 -19.43
CA TYR A 3 16.13 -0.78 -18.07
C TYR A 3 16.14 -2.15 -17.43
N GLN A 4 17.12 -2.39 -16.56
CA GLN A 4 17.23 -3.56 -15.70
C GLN A 4 17.06 -3.16 -14.22
N PRO A 5 16.38 -3.98 -13.40
CA PRO A 5 16.24 -3.70 -11.98
C PRO A 5 17.56 -3.97 -11.25
N GLY A 6 17.84 -3.15 -10.25
CA GLY A 6 18.89 -3.36 -9.28
C GLY A 6 18.41 -4.19 -8.07
N PRO A 7 19.17 -4.18 -6.97
CA PRO A 7 18.77 -4.84 -5.73
C PRO A 7 17.46 -4.25 -5.18
N THR A 8 16.62 -5.13 -4.64
CA THR A 8 15.43 -4.72 -3.89
C THR A 8 15.87 -4.21 -2.52
N PHE A 9 15.43 -3.00 -2.16
CA PHE A 9 15.74 -2.41 -0.86
C PHE A 9 14.49 -2.13 -0.02
N TYR A 10 13.30 -2.27 -0.61
CA TYR A 10 12.01 -2.10 0.04
C TYR A 10 10.91 -2.88 -0.69
N SER A 11 9.76 -3.09 -0.05
CA SER A 11 8.56 -3.65 -0.69
C SER A 11 7.35 -2.81 -0.35
N VAL A 12 6.44 -2.66 -1.31
CA VAL A 12 5.18 -1.92 -1.15
C VAL A 12 4.02 -2.74 -1.71
N SER A 13 2.86 -2.65 -1.07
CA SER A 13 1.60 -3.11 -1.64
C SER A 13 0.68 -1.92 -1.94
N GLN A 14 -0.23 -2.09 -2.90
CA GLN A 14 -1.31 -1.14 -3.13
C GLN A 14 -2.49 -1.51 -2.25
N GLN A 15 -2.99 -0.58 -1.46
CA GLN A 15 -3.99 -0.83 -0.43
C GLN A 15 -5.20 0.08 -0.60
N LEU A 16 -6.38 -0.51 -0.44
CA LEU A 16 -7.64 0.21 -0.39
C LEU A 16 -7.83 0.82 0.99
N VAL A 17 -8.05 2.12 1.06
CA VAL A 17 -8.28 2.85 2.31
C VAL A 17 -9.70 3.36 2.44
N TYR A 18 -10.14 3.45 3.69
CA TYR A 18 -11.44 3.98 4.09
C TYR A 18 -11.30 4.77 5.39
N ARG A 19 -12.33 5.54 5.75
CA ARG A 19 -12.41 6.24 7.02
C ARG A 19 -12.97 5.32 8.10
N VAL A 20 -12.35 5.28 9.27
CA VAL A 20 -12.87 4.60 10.47
C VAL A 20 -14.25 5.15 10.82
N GLY A 21 -15.19 4.27 11.09
CA GLY A 21 -16.60 4.64 11.32
C GLY A 21 -17.48 4.69 10.06
N SER A 22 -16.89 4.58 8.86
CA SER A 22 -17.62 4.35 7.61
C SER A 22 -17.69 2.86 7.24
N LEU A 23 -18.41 2.53 6.17
CA LEU A 23 -18.52 1.14 5.71
C LEU A 23 -17.16 0.62 5.23
N ARG A 24 -16.63 -0.42 5.87
CA ARG A 24 -15.42 -1.12 5.44
C ARG A 24 -15.74 -2.11 4.32
N PRO A 25 -15.22 -1.94 3.10
CA PRO A 25 -15.40 -2.93 2.04
C PRO A 25 -14.59 -4.18 2.34
N ARG A 26 -15.20 -5.35 2.13
CA ARG A 26 -14.53 -6.66 2.34
C ARG A 26 -13.87 -7.20 1.09
N THR A 27 -14.22 -6.67 -0.05
CA THR A 27 -13.72 -7.11 -1.37
C THR A 27 -13.89 -5.96 -2.37
N LEU A 28 -13.05 -5.95 -3.40
CA LEU A 28 -13.17 -4.98 -4.50
C LEU A 28 -14.48 -5.15 -5.28
N ALA A 29 -15.05 -6.37 -5.32
CA ALA A 29 -16.31 -6.64 -6.01
C ALA A 29 -17.52 -5.89 -5.41
N SER A 30 -17.41 -5.44 -4.18
CA SER A 30 -18.50 -4.69 -3.51
C SER A 30 -18.48 -3.19 -3.82
N LEU A 31 -17.48 -2.71 -4.58
CA LEU A 31 -17.32 -1.28 -4.88
C LEU A 31 -18.03 -0.90 -6.18
N THR A 32 -18.68 0.27 -6.16
CA THR A 32 -19.27 0.90 -7.34
C THR A 32 -18.37 2.03 -7.86
N ALA A 33 -18.54 2.44 -9.11
CA ALA A 33 -17.68 3.42 -9.77
C ALA A 33 -17.65 4.79 -9.09
N ASP A 34 -18.71 5.15 -8.38
CA ASP A 34 -18.83 6.40 -7.65
C ASP A 34 -18.19 6.36 -6.26
N GLN A 35 -17.82 5.18 -5.77
CA GLN A 35 -17.21 4.98 -4.46
C GLN A 35 -15.68 4.97 -4.49
N LEU A 36 -15.06 4.50 -5.58
CA LEU A 36 -13.62 4.41 -5.71
C LEU A 36 -13.06 5.47 -6.66
N THR A 37 -12.19 6.33 -6.15
CA THR A 37 -11.50 7.35 -6.95
C THR A 37 -9.99 7.16 -6.85
N ILE A 38 -9.30 7.19 -7.99
CA ILE A 38 -7.87 6.95 -8.13
C ILE A 38 -7.20 8.21 -8.71
N ALA A 39 -5.97 8.49 -8.28
CA ALA A 39 -5.17 9.56 -8.85
C ALA A 39 -4.78 9.25 -10.31
N PRO A 40 -4.60 10.29 -11.16
CA PRO A 40 -4.25 10.10 -12.54
C PRO A 40 -2.84 9.50 -12.66
N GLY A 41 -2.66 8.55 -13.58
CA GLY A 41 -1.37 7.88 -13.80
C GLY A 41 -0.91 6.97 -12.66
N HIS A 42 -1.77 6.66 -11.69
CA HIS A 42 -1.44 5.76 -10.60
C HIS A 42 -1.19 4.33 -11.11
N VAL A 43 -0.11 3.70 -10.64
CA VAL A 43 0.33 2.36 -11.09
C VAL A 43 -0.74 1.29 -10.91
N VAL A 44 -1.57 1.38 -9.88
CA VAL A 44 -2.64 0.42 -9.57
C VAL A 44 -3.72 0.33 -10.66
N ILE A 45 -3.81 1.30 -11.55
CA ILE A 45 -4.84 1.30 -12.62
C ILE A 45 -4.71 0.08 -13.52
N ASP A 46 -3.50 -0.33 -13.84
CA ASP A 46 -3.26 -1.53 -14.66
C ASP A 46 -3.60 -2.81 -13.91
N ASP A 47 -3.30 -2.88 -12.61
CA ASP A 47 -3.70 -3.99 -11.74
C ASP A 47 -5.22 -4.09 -11.62
N LEU A 48 -5.91 -2.95 -11.44
CA LEU A 48 -7.38 -2.93 -11.41
C LEU A 48 -8.02 -3.38 -12.73
N ARG A 49 -7.42 -3.02 -13.87
CA ARG A 49 -7.87 -3.51 -15.18
C ARG A 49 -7.72 -5.02 -15.28
N ALA A 50 -6.57 -5.55 -14.88
CA ALA A 50 -6.32 -7.00 -14.88
C ALA A 50 -7.27 -7.74 -13.91
N LEU A 51 -7.54 -7.18 -12.74
CA LEU A 51 -8.49 -7.73 -11.77
C LEU A 51 -9.93 -7.69 -12.30
N LYS A 52 -10.33 -6.61 -12.99
CA LYS A 52 -11.63 -6.50 -13.65
C LYS A 52 -11.83 -7.58 -14.69
N GLU A 53 -10.83 -7.80 -15.56
CA GLU A 53 -10.90 -8.80 -16.61
C GLU A 53 -10.94 -10.23 -16.08
N LYS A 54 -10.14 -10.54 -15.04
CA LYS A 54 -9.95 -11.91 -14.57
C LYS A 54 -10.90 -12.35 -13.46
N LYS A 55 -11.34 -11.42 -12.61
CA LYS A 55 -12.01 -11.81 -11.35
C LYS A 55 -13.23 -10.98 -11.00
N TYR A 56 -13.25 -9.68 -11.32
CA TYR A 56 -14.29 -8.75 -10.87
C TYR A 56 -14.83 -7.93 -12.05
N PRO A 57 -15.64 -8.50 -12.96
CA PRO A 57 -16.08 -7.83 -14.18
C PRO A 57 -16.88 -6.54 -13.94
N ASP A 58 -17.56 -6.44 -12.80
CA ASP A 58 -18.33 -5.26 -12.40
C ASP A 58 -17.51 -4.20 -11.67
N LEU A 59 -16.21 -4.45 -11.39
CA LEU A 59 -15.32 -3.50 -10.75
C LEU A 59 -15.19 -2.25 -11.62
N ASN A 60 -15.47 -1.11 -11.04
CA ASN A 60 -15.32 0.19 -11.69
C ASN A 60 -14.74 1.21 -10.70
N TRP A 61 -14.09 2.23 -11.27
CA TRP A 61 -13.51 3.35 -10.52
C TRP A 61 -13.55 4.62 -11.36
N ARG A 62 -13.39 5.77 -10.70
CA ARG A 62 -13.16 7.04 -11.37
C ARG A 62 -11.70 7.44 -11.24
N VAL A 63 -11.18 8.15 -12.25
CA VAL A 63 -9.89 8.82 -12.17
C VAL A 63 -10.16 10.31 -12.00
N ASP A 64 -9.56 10.90 -10.95
CA ASP A 64 -9.61 12.35 -10.77
C ASP A 64 -8.42 12.98 -11.49
N GLU A 65 -8.67 13.77 -12.52
CA GLU A 65 -7.62 14.34 -13.37
C GLU A 65 -6.83 15.48 -12.70
N LYS A 66 -7.23 15.92 -11.50
CA LYS A 66 -6.66 17.09 -10.84
C LYS A 66 -6.00 16.78 -9.50
N LEU A 67 -6.42 15.72 -8.84
CA LEU A 67 -5.98 15.41 -7.48
C LEU A 67 -4.99 14.25 -7.46
N GLY A 68 -3.84 14.47 -6.84
CA GLY A 68 -2.88 13.40 -6.56
C GLY A 68 -3.30 12.53 -5.36
N THR A 69 -2.60 11.41 -5.17
CA THR A 69 -2.88 10.40 -4.14
C THR A 69 -3.01 10.99 -2.73
N THR A 70 -2.11 11.89 -2.33
CA THR A 70 -2.15 12.53 -1.00
C THR A 70 -3.42 13.35 -0.79
N ALA A 71 -3.87 14.08 -1.83
CA ALA A 71 -5.11 14.85 -1.75
C ALA A 71 -6.35 13.93 -1.64
N LEU A 72 -6.36 12.81 -2.36
CA LEU A 72 -7.43 11.82 -2.27
C LEU A 72 -7.46 11.15 -0.89
N LEU A 73 -6.31 10.82 -0.30
CA LEU A 73 -6.22 10.34 1.10
C LEU A 73 -6.84 11.35 2.07
N GLY A 74 -6.54 12.65 1.90
CA GLY A 74 -7.16 13.71 2.70
C GLY A 74 -8.68 13.77 2.57
N LEU A 75 -9.21 13.59 1.35
CA LEU A 75 -10.66 13.55 1.13
C LEU A 75 -11.32 12.34 1.78
N VAL A 76 -10.64 11.18 1.82
CA VAL A 76 -11.13 10.00 2.55
C VAL A 76 -11.10 10.27 4.05
N ALA A 77 -10.02 10.83 4.58
CA ALA A 77 -9.90 11.20 5.99
C ALA A 77 -11.01 12.19 6.42
N ASP A 78 -11.34 13.15 5.58
CA ASP A 78 -12.41 14.12 5.80
C ASP A 78 -13.83 13.51 5.64
N GLY A 79 -13.96 12.28 5.12
CA GLY A 79 -15.25 11.65 4.81
C GLY A 79 -15.93 12.22 3.57
N LYS A 80 -15.22 12.96 2.73
CA LYS A 80 -15.69 13.53 1.47
C LYS A 80 -15.60 12.56 0.29
N LEU A 81 -14.76 11.54 0.41
CA LEU A 81 -14.58 10.47 -0.54
C LEU A 81 -14.69 9.12 0.20
N PRO A 82 -15.48 8.15 -0.28
CA PRO A 82 -15.58 6.85 0.39
C PRO A 82 -14.27 6.08 0.42
N TYR A 83 -13.63 5.88 -0.74
CA TYR A 83 -12.44 5.04 -0.88
C TYR A 83 -11.45 5.58 -1.90
N THR A 84 -10.16 5.36 -1.64
CA THR A 84 -9.08 5.50 -2.61
C THR A 84 -8.07 4.38 -2.43
N ILE A 85 -7.10 4.29 -3.33
CA ILE A 85 -5.98 3.36 -3.25
C ILE A 85 -4.68 4.15 -3.22
N ALA A 86 -3.78 3.72 -2.36
CA ALA A 86 -2.42 4.25 -2.27
C ALA A 86 -1.45 3.13 -1.91
N ASP A 87 -0.16 3.39 -2.02
CA ASP A 87 0.86 2.47 -1.55
C ASP A 87 0.94 2.43 -0.01
N SER A 88 1.38 1.31 0.53
CA SER A 88 1.44 1.04 1.97
C SER A 88 2.27 2.08 2.73
N VAL A 89 3.34 2.62 2.12
CA VAL A 89 4.21 3.63 2.74
C VAL A 89 3.50 4.97 2.84
N ALA A 90 2.89 5.43 1.74
CA ALA A 90 2.13 6.67 1.73
C ALA A 90 1.00 6.63 2.76
N ILE A 91 0.32 5.49 2.88
CA ILE A 91 -0.74 5.29 3.86
C ILE A 91 -0.19 5.38 5.29
N SER A 92 0.88 4.63 5.61
CA SER A 92 1.51 4.65 6.93
C SER A 92 1.93 6.05 7.35
N LEU A 93 2.56 6.80 6.45
CA LEU A 93 2.96 8.17 6.72
C LEU A 93 1.75 9.09 6.94
N PHE A 94 0.70 8.91 6.15
CA PHE A 94 -0.50 9.74 6.23
C PHE A 94 -1.31 9.46 7.50
N GLN A 95 -1.37 8.20 7.95
CA GLN A 95 -2.05 7.78 9.17
C GLN A 95 -1.47 8.41 10.44
N ARG A 96 -0.20 8.82 10.45
CA ARG A 96 0.42 9.51 11.61
C ARG A 96 -0.25 10.82 11.94
N VAL A 97 -0.81 11.49 10.95
CA VAL A 97 -1.51 12.78 11.10
C VAL A 97 -3.02 12.65 10.88
N HIS A 98 -3.46 11.50 10.35
CA HIS A 98 -4.85 11.16 10.06
C HIS A 98 -5.21 9.77 10.60
N PRO A 99 -5.28 9.59 11.94
CA PRO A 99 -5.56 8.29 12.56
C PRO A 99 -6.96 7.74 12.23
N GLU A 100 -7.83 8.57 11.66
CA GLU A 100 -9.15 8.15 11.16
C GLU A 100 -9.09 7.33 9.87
N LEU A 101 -7.95 7.30 9.16
CA LEU A 101 -7.75 6.43 7.99
C LEU A 101 -7.41 5.01 8.41
N ALA A 102 -7.99 4.05 7.73
CA ALA A 102 -7.66 2.65 7.91
C ALA A 102 -7.57 1.91 6.57
N VAL A 103 -6.78 0.84 6.56
CA VAL A 103 -6.68 -0.07 5.43
C VAL A 103 -7.85 -1.05 5.46
N ALA A 104 -8.57 -1.15 4.35
CA ALA A 104 -9.66 -2.11 4.19
C ALA A 104 -9.13 -3.48 3.77
N LEU A 105 -8.30 -3.51 2.71
CA LEU A 105 -7.69 -4.71 2.14
C LEU A 105 -6.49 -4.34 1.25
N ASP A 106 -5.61 -5.32 1.02
CA ASP A 106 -4.57 -5.24 0.01
C ASP A 106 -5.16 -5.48 -1.38
N VAL A 107 -4.80 -4.64 -2.33
CA VAL A 107 -5.22 -4.72 -3.73
C VAL A 107 -4.22 -5.52 -4.55
N THR A 108 -2.94 -5.39 -4.22
CA THR A 108 -1.84 -6.16 -4.82
C THR A 108 -1.05 -6.90 -3.75
N ASP A 109 -0.34 -7.94 -4.16
CA ASP A 109 0.76 -8.49 -3.36
C ASP A 109 1.86 -7.44 -3.20
N GLU A 110 2.79 -7.71 -2.29
CA GLU A 110 3.99 -6.89 -2.13
C GLU A 110 4.82 -6.87 -3.41
N GLN A 111 5.20 -5.67 -3.82
CA GLN A 111 6.00 -5.42 -5.00
C GLN A 111 7.35 -4.81 -4.60
N PRO A 112 8.47 -5.30 -5.16
CA PRO A 112 9.79 -4.80 -4.82
C PRO A 112 9.99 -3.37 -5.32
N VAL A 113 10.57 -2.53 -4.47
CA VAL A 113 11.09 -1.21 -4.84
C VAL A 113 12.59 -1.34 -5.07
N THR A 114 13.03 -0.92 -6.24
CA THR A 114 14.42 -1.05 -6.68
C THR A 114 14.82 0.14 -7.55
N TRP A 115 16.11 0.39 -7.65
CA TRP A 115 16.64 1.31 -8.66
C TRP A 115 16.70 0.62 -10.02
N PHE A 116 16.55 1.40 -11.08
CA PHE A 116 16.66 0.91 -12.44
C PHE A 116 17.86 1.53 -13.10
N SER A 117 18.67 0.72 -13.77
CA SER A 117 19.76 1.15 -14.62
C SER A 117 19.45 0.86 -16.09
N PRO A 118 20.01 1.62 -17.07
CA PRO A 118 19.93 1.25 -18.48
C PRO A 118 20.48 -0.15 -18.73
N LEU A 119 19.93 -0.87 -19.71
CA LEU A 119 20.42 -2.22 -20.07
C LEU A 119 21.88 -2.22 -20.57
N ASP A 120 22.33 -1.12 -21.13
CA ASP A 120 23.70 -0.89 -21.62
C ASP A 120 24.61 -0.24 -20.57
N ALA A 121 24.13 -0.13 -19.32
CA ALA A 121 24.95 0.41 -18.22
C ALA A 121 26.17 -0.49 -17.98
N ASP A 122 27.28 0.12 -17.63
CA ASP A 122 28.49 -0.58 -17.26
C ASP A 122 28.23 -1.57 -16.09
N GLN A 123 28.76 -2.75 -16.20
CA GLN A 123 28.66 -3.78 -15.14
C GLN A 123 29.21 -3.29 -13.79
N THR A 124 30.16 -2.36 -13.81
CA THR A 124 30.68 -1.73 -12.59
C THR A 124 29.63 -0.96 -11.82
N LEU A 125 28.65 -0.32 -12.50
CA LEU A 125 27.54 0.37 -11.87
C LEU A 125 26.63 -0.63 -11.13
N SER A 126 26.28 -1.74 -11.78
CA SER A 126 25.44 -2.77 -11.17
C SER A 126 26.12 -3.44 -9.97
N ALA A 127 27.42 -3.69 -10.05
CA ALA A 127 28.21 -4.21 -8.93
C ALA A 127 28.26 -3.20 -7.78
N ALA A 128 28.54 -1.94 -8.06
CA ALA A 128 28.57 -0.88 -7.04
C ALA A 128 27.21 -0.67 -6.34
N MET A 129 26.09 -0.77 -7.08
CA MET A 129 24.75 -0.73 -6.50
C MET A 129 24.52 -1.91 -5.54
N LEU A 130 24.91 -3.10 -5.95
CA LEU A 130 24.77 -4.31 -5.12
C LEU A 130 25.61 -4.20 -3.84
N ASP A 131 26.87 -3.82 -3.96
CA ASP A 131 27.79 -3.63 -2.83
C ASP A 131 27.26 -2.54 -1.85
N PHE A 132 26.73 -1.45 -2.41
CA PHE A 132 26.15 -0.36 -1.61
C PHE A 132 24.96 -0.84 -0.75
N PHE A 133 24.00 -1.54 -1.36
CA PHE A 133 22.83 -2.01 -0.61
C PHE A 133 23.18 -3.16 0.35
N ASN A 134 24.09 -4.05 -0.03
CA ASN A 134 24.58 -5.10 0.87
C ASN A 134 25.25 -4.47 2.10
N GLY A 135 26.13 -3.48 1.90
CA GLY A 135 26.76 -2.77 3.00
C GLY A 135 25.77 -2.08 3.93
N MET A 136 24.73 -1.42 3.37
CA MET A 136 23.67 -0.78 4.17
C MET A 136 22.81 -1.79 4.95
N ASN A 137 22.61 -2.99 4.40
CA ASN A 137 21.92 -4.07 5.11
C ASN A 137 22.79 -4.64 6.24
N GLU A 138 24.07 -4.94 5.96
CA GLU A 138 25.00 -5.55 6.92
C GLU A 138 25.27 -4.63 8.13
N ASP A 139 25.39 -3.32 7.93
CA ASP A 139 25.65 -2.35 8.99
C ASP A 139 24.39 -1.82 9.67
N GLY A 140 23.19 -2.28 9.22
CA GLY A 140 21.90 -1.87 9.74
C GLY A 140 21.48 -0.42 9.36
N THR A 141 22.19 0.21 8.43
CA THR A 141 21.88 1.58 7.98
C THR A 141 20.51 1.66 7.33
N LEU A 142 20.15 0.67 6.49
CA LEU A 142 18.85 0.64 5.82
C LEU A 142 17.71 0.57 6.85
N ALA A 143 17.79 -0.35 7.82
CA ALA A 143 16.81 -0.48 8.89
C ALA A 143 16.66 0.81 9.71
N ARG A 144 17.77 1.50 10.03
CA ARG A 144 17.72 2.80 10.74
C ARG A 144 17.08 3.91 9.92
N LEU A 145 17.27 3.90 8.60
CA LEU A 145 16.62 4.87 7.70
C LEU A 145 15.12 4.59 7.58
N GLU A 146 14.75 3.33 7.46
CA GLU A 146 13.35 2.91 7.47
C GLU A 146 12.67 3.33 8.76
N GLU A 147 13.26 3.02 9.92
CA GLU A 147 12.76 3.44 11.21
C GLU A 147 12.62 4.97 11.31
N LYS A 148 13.65 5.71 10.92
CA LYS A 148 13.69 7.16 11.05
C LYS A 148 12.65 7.86 10.16
N TYR A 149 12.47 7.41 8.92
CA TYR A 149 11.68 8.14 7.92
C TYR A 149 10.30 7.52 7.68
N LEU A 150 10.20 6.20 7.76
CA LEU A 150 8.95 5.48 7.54
C LEU A 150 8.28 5.06 8.86
N GLY A 151 9.04 4.94 9.95
CA GLY A 151 8.63 4.40 11.24
C GLY A 151 8.52 2.87 11.19
N HIS A 152 8.51 2.25 12.35
CA HIS A 152 8.09 0.86 12.44
C HIS A 152 6.60 0.76 12.12
N GLY A 153 6.23 -0.17 11.27
CA GLY A 153 4.83 -0.57 11.10
C GLY A 153 4.21 -1.09 12.41
N ASP A 154 5.05 -1.38 13.40
CA ASP A 154 4.67 -1.92 14.71
C ASP A 154 4.29 -0.86 15.76
N ASP A 155 4.58 0.43 15.54
CA ASP A 155 4.14 1.51 16.45
C ASP A 155 2.64 1.84 16.32
N PHE A 156 1.99 1.36 15.28
CA PHE A 156 0.59 1.09 15.30
C PHE A 156 0.43 -0.41 15.49
N ASP A 157 0.36 -0.83 16.74
CA ASP A 157 -0.37 -2.04 17.10
C ASP A 157 -1.73 -1.96 16.38
N TYR A 158 -1.73 -2.34 15.11
CA TYR A 158 -2.89 -2.91 14.52
C TYR A 158 -3.12 -4.11 15.42
N VAL A 159 -3.97 -3.91 16.40
CA VAL A 159 -4.67 -5.04 17.02
C VAL A 159 -5.24 -5.74 15.80
N ASP A 160 -4.45 -6.72 15.30
CA ASP A 160 -4.87 -7.54 14.19
C ASP A 160 -6.25 -8.00 14.59
N THR A 161 -7.26 -7.42 13.94
CA THR A 161 -8.66 -7.70 14.28
C THR A 161 -8.90 -9.20 14.19
N ARG A 162 -8.03 -9.94 13.47
CA ARG A 162 -7.99 -11.38 13.42
C ARG A 162 -7.43 -12.00 14.71
N SER A 163 -6.39 -11.40 15.29
CA SER A 163 -5.86 -11.84 16.60
C SER A 163 -6.84 -11.51 17.72
N PHE A 164 -7.49 -10.34 17.66
CA PHE A 164 -8.54 -9.96 18.61
C PHE A 164 -9.77 -10.86 18.45
N LEU A 165 -10.26 -11.11 17.24
CA LEU A 165 -11.39 -12.02 16.99
C LEU A 165 -11.03 -13.45 17.38
N ARG A 166 -9.81 -13.95 17.15
CA ARG A 166 -9.36 -15.25 17.64
C ARG A 166 -9.29 -15.31 19.17
N ALA A 167 -8.84 -14.23 19.81
CA ALA A 167 -8.82 -14.14 21.26
C ALA A 167 -10.26 -14.13 21.83
N VAL A 168 -11.19 -13.41 21.20
CA VAL A 168 -12.61 -13.37 21.56
C VAL A 168 -13.28 -14.73 21.32
N ASP A 169 -13.01 -15.41 20.19
CA ASP A 169 -13.53 -16.74 19.89
C ASP A 169 -12.99 -17.82 20.86
N ASN A 170 -11.79 -17.63 21.40
CA ASN A 170 -11.22 -18.51 22.42
C ASN A 170 -11.78 -18.26 23.82
N VAL A 171 -12.37 -17.11 24.09
CA VAL A 171 -12.95 -16.74 25.40
C VAL A 171 -14.47 -16.97 25.45
N LEU A 172 -15.15 -16.97 24.30
CA LEU A 172 -16.62 -17.12 24.19
C LEU A 172 -17.20 -18.54 24.16
N PRO A 173 -16.44 -19.66 24.04
CA PRO A 173 -17.05 -20.99 24.11
C PRO A 173 -17.68 -21.33 25.49
N ASP A 174 -17.30 -20.62 26.55
CA ASP A 174 -17.77 -20.89 27.91
C ASP A 174 -19.05 -20.11 28.30
N LEU A 175 -19.68 -19.42 27.38
CA LEU A 175 -20.89 -18.60 27.58
C LEU A 175 -22.16 -19.18 26.90
N LYS A 176 -22.19 -20.52 26.65
CA LYS A 176 -23.40 -21.22 26.20
C LYS A 176 -23.98 -22.05 27.27
#